data_474b76312eaa18de7ad390c88e322512
#
_entry.id   474b76312eaa18de7ad390c88e322512
#
_cell.length_a   1.000
_cell.length_b   1.000
_cell.length_c   1.000
_cell.angle_alpha   90.00
_cell.angle_beta   90.00
_cell.angle_gamma   90.00
#
_symmetry.space_group_name_H-M   'P 1'
#
loop_
_entity.id
_entity.type
_entity.pdbx_description
1 polymer ?
#
loop_
_entity_poly.entity_id
_entity_poly.type
_entity_poly.pdbx_seq_one_letter_code
_entity_poly.pdbx_strand_id
1 'polypeptide(L)'
;YMALFTEGGYYRRLSSYNREAPFDEFEKELKTEYASLLERRADFLKEHSPGAEVEEYTADLLLIDYYTALFGNAISQAADGKDVSGYKALLPELDPVFSGKTVFSGLFSLASNVYMFLYFEHTRREKSDFDLANVIEVSKDRAILPYLYLQPIGTSLCDNDTTYIADHRSQFDSIVRAPYLRQPMLKLYQDKVNYLKAPQAISHYM
;
A
#
# COMPACT_ATOMS: atom_id res chain seq x y z
N TYR A 1 -9.65 -20.18 10.44
CA TYR A 1 -8.93 -19.05 9.82
C TYR A 1 -9.88 -18.04 9.17
N MET A 2 -10.76 -18.51 8.29
CA MET A 2 -11.81 -17.67 7.67
C MET A 2 -12.83 -17.13 8.68
N ALA A 3 -13.13 -17.87 9.76
CA ALA A 3 -14.15 -17.47 10.76
C ALA A 3 -13.79 -16.15 11.47
N LEU A 4 -12.52 -15.87 11.76
CA LEU A 4 -12.09 -14.58 12.34
C LEU A 4 -12.51 -13.38 11.48
N PHE A 5 -12.60 -13.58 10.16
CA PHE A 5 -12.80 -12.51 9.19
C PHE A 5 -14.18 -12.57 8.49
N THR A 6 -14.92 -13.68 8.60
CA THR A 6 -16.19 -13.87 7.88
C THR A 6 -17.45 -13.69 8.74
N GLU A 7 -17.40 -13.92 10.06
CA GLU A 7 -18.54 -13.68 10.92
C GLU A 7 -18.74 -12.17 11.20
N GLY A 8 -19.35 -11.49 10.27
CA GLY A 8 -19.76 -10.11 10.41
C GLY A 8 -19.05 -9.11 9.51
N GLY A 9 -18.28 -9.58 8.53
CA GLY A 9 -17.84 -8.74 7.43
C GLY A 9 -16.85 -7.65 7.81
N TYR A 10 -15.64 -8.05 8.23
CA TYR A 10 -14.51 -7.15 8.42
C TYR A 10 -14.38 -6.10 7.31
N TYR A 11 -14.45 -6.52 6.04
CA TYR A 11 -14.47 -5.62 4.90
C TYR A 11 -15.74 -4.75 4.80
N ARG A 12 -16.89 -5.20 5.31
CA ARG A 12 -18.10 -4.38 5.35
C ARG A 12 -18.01 -3.27 6.37
N ARG A 13 -17.37 -3.49 7.52
CA ARG A 13 -17.22 -2.47 8.56
C ARG A 13 -16.24 -1.39 8.15
N LEU A 14 -15.08 -1.74 7.57
CA LEU A 14 -14.14 -0.75 7.05
C LEU A 14 -14.75 0.12 5.93
N SER A 15 -15.68 -0.41 5.13
CA SER A 15 -16.39 0.37 4.10
C SER A 15 -17.54 1.24 4.65
N SER A 16 -17.97 1.03 5.90
CA SER A 16 -19.05 1.78 6.53
C SER A 16 -18.59 3.00 7.33
N TYR A 17 -17.27 3.17 7.50
CA TYR A 17 -16.75 4.35 8.18
C TYR A 17 -17.07 5.62 7.41
N ASN A 18 -17.39 6.68 8.16
CA ASN A 18 -17.56 8.00 7.60
C ASN A 18 -16.21 8.54 7.09
N ARG A 19 -15.94 8.31 5.79
CA ARG A 19 -14.70 8.76 5.14
C ARG A 19 -14.53 10.28 5.11
N GLU A 20 -15.58 11.02 5.47
CA GLU A 20 -15.55 12.47 5.57
C GLU A 20 -15.22 12.96 6.99
N ALA A 21 -15.19 12.06 7.98
CA ALA A 21 -14.87 12.40 9.36
C ALA A 21 -13.45 12.99 9.48
N PRO A 22 -13.24 14.00 10.34
CA PRO A 22 -11.91 14.51 10.66
C PRO A 22 -11.00 13.41 11.23
N PHE A 23 -9.69 13.61 11.13
CA PHE A 23 -8.69 12.63 11.57
C PHE A 23 -8.96 12.08 12.97
N ASP A 24 -9.12 12.95 13.97
CA ASP A 24 -9.24 12.55 15.38
C ASP A 24 -10.50 11.68 15.63
N GLU A 25 -11.60 12.02 14.98
CA GLU A 25 -12.86 11.26 15.09
C GLU A 25 -12.72 9.91 14.41
N PHE A 26 -12.23 9.89 13.18
CA PHE A 26 -12.00 8.67 12.41
C PHE A 26 -11.01 7.73 13.10
N GLU A 27 -9.87 8.26 13.57
CA GLU A 27 -8.86 7.48 14.27
C GLU A 27 -9.41 6.85 15.56
N LYS A 28 -10.20 7.62 16.34
CA LYS A 28 -10.82 7.13 17.57
C LYS A 28 -11.77 5.96 17.31
N GLU A 29 -12.63 6.08 16.29
CA GLU A 29 -13.55 5.00 15.91
C GLU A 29 -12.77 3.76 15.46
N LEU A 30 -11.77 3.96 14.60
CA LEU A 30 -10.94 2.88 14.06
C LEU A 30 -10.11 2.19 15.17
N LYS A 31 -9.55 2.93 16.13
CA LYS A 31 -8.85 2.36 17.29
C LYS A 31 -9.77 1.49 18.14
N THR A 32 -11.02 1.89 18.31
CA THR A 32 -12.01 1.10 19.05
C THR A 32 -12.30 -0.23 18.34
N GLU A 33 -12.49 -0.21 17.03
CA GLU A 33 -12.70 -1.43 16.26
C GLU A 33 -11.44 -2.31 16.23
N TYR A 34 -10.27 -1.71 16.04
CA TYR A 34 -9.00 -2.44 16.08
C TYR A 34 -8.77 -3.16 17.40
N ALA A 35 -9.08 -2.50 18.55
CA ALA A 35 -9.01 -3.13 19.86
C ALA A 35 -9.97 -4.34 19.96
N SER A 36 -11.20 -4.21 19.48
CA SER A 36 -12.16 -5.33 19.44
C SER A 36 -11.66 -6.50 18.58
N LEU A 37 -10.99 -6.21 17.46
CA LEU A 37 -10.40 -7.26 16.61
C LEU A 37 -9.21 -7.95 17.28
N LEU A 38 -8.40 -7.21 18.04
CA LEU A 38 -7.31 -7.80 18.84
C LEU A 38 -7.82 -8.72 19.93
N GLU A 39 -8.92 -8.36 20.61
CA GLU A 39 -9.57 -9.23 21.60
C GLU A 39 -10.08 -10.52 20.93
N ARG A 40 -10.81 -10.42 19.83
CA ARG A 40 -11.27 -11.59 19.06
C ARG A 40 -10.12 -12.48 18.57
N ARG A 41 -9.01 -11.86 18.15
CA ARG A 41 -7.81 -12.61 17.79
C ARG A 41 -7.25 -13.35 19.01
N ALA A 42 -7.18 -12.71 20.18
CA ALA A 42 -6.70 -13.34 21.41
C ALA A 42 -7.54 -14.56 21.79
N ASP A 43 -8.87 -14.45 21.70
CA ASP A 43 -9.79 -15.56 21.94
C ASP A 43 -9.58 -16.71 20.96
N PHE A 44 -9.44 -16.41 19.67
CA PHE A 44 -9.13 -17.39 18.62
C PHE A 44 -7.81 -18.13 18.90
N LEU A 45 -6.74 -17.41 19.23
CA LEU A 45 -5.45 -18.00 19.54
C LEU A 45 -5.52 -18.92 20.77
N LYS A 46 -6.26 -18.50 21.78
CA LYS A 46 -6.48 -19.30 22.99
C LYS A 46 -7.28 -20.58 22.73
N GLU A 47 -8.33 -20.49 21.92
CA GLU A 47 -9.20 -21.62 21.60
C GLU A 47 -8.52 -22.66 20.69
N HIS A 48 -7.75 -22.20 19.70
CA HIS A 48 -7.25 -23.06 18.63
C HIS A 48 -5.76 -23.38 18.76
N SER A 49 -5.01 -22.64 19.62
CA SER A 49 -3.56 -22.83 19.81
C SER A 49 -2.80 -23.03 18.51
N PRO A 50 -2.94 -22.13 17.52
CA PRO A 50 -2.26 -22.28 16.24
C PRO A 50 -0.75 -22.09 16.39
N GLY A 51 0.02 -22.50 15.38
CA GLY A 51 1.48 -22.26 15.39
C GLY A 51 1.86 -20.78 15.27
N ALA A 52 3.10 -20.46 15.64
CA ALA A 52 3.63 -19.10 15.67
C ALA A 52 3.47 -18.33 14.36
N GLU A 53 3.54 -19.01 13.21
CA GLU A 53 3.33 -18.39 11.89
C GLU A 53 1.92 -17.80 11.73
N VAL A 54 0.89 -18.47 12.29
CA VAL A 54 -0.50 -17.98 12.26
C VAL A 54 -0.67 -16.82 13.22
N GLU A 55 0.01 -16.88 14.37
CA GLU A 55 0.00 -15.78 15.35
C GLU A 55 0.61 -14.51 14.75
N GLU A 56 1.79 -14.61 14.14
CA GLU A 56 2.47 -13.50 13.48
C GLU A 56 1.63 -12.97 12.29
N TYR A 57 1.19 -13.88 11.42
CA TYR A 57 0.38 -13.52 10.25
C TYR A 57 -0.88 -12.75 10.62
N THR A 58 -1.63 -13.21 11.63
CA THR A 58 -2.88 -12.55 12.02
C THR A 58 -2.64 -11.20 12.67
N ALA A 59 -1.52 -11.02 13.39
CA ALA A 59 -1.14 -9.73 13.96
C ALA A 59 -0.82 -8.72 12.85
N ASP A 60 0.04 -9.12 11.92
CA ASP A 60 0.45 -8.28 10.79
C ASP A 60 -0.75 -7.88 9.91
N LEU A 61 -1.64 -8.85 9.64
CA LEU A 61 -2.82 -8.59 8.83
C LEU A 61 -3.71 -7.51 9.46
N LEU A 62 -4.01 -7.62 10.76
CA LEU A 62 -4.83 -6.62 11.45
C LEU A 62 -4.17 -5.24 11.46
N LEU A 63 -2.86 -5.20 11.64
CA LEU A 63 -2.10 -3.94 11.64
C LEU A 63 -2.08 -3.29 10.25
N ILE A 64 -1.84 -4.07 9.20
CA ILE A 64 -1.87 -3.59 7.81
C ILE A 64 -3.26 -3.05 7.46
N ASP A 65 -4.31 -3.76 7.86
CA ASP A 65 -5.68 -3.36 7.58
C ASP A 65 -6.07 -2.07 8.34
N TYR A 66 -5.60 -1.93 9.58
CA TYR A 66 -5.78 -0.69 10.36
C TYR A 66 -5.18 0.52 9.63
N TYR A 67 -3.91 0.44 9.22
CA TYR A 67 -3.28 1.54 8.49
C TYR A 67 -3.86 1.73 7.08
N THR A 68 -4.30 0.65 6.42
CA THR A 68 -4.97 0.75 5.10
C THR A 68 -6.26 1.55 5.21
N ALA A 69 -7.04 1.35 6.28
CA ALA A 69 -8.25 2.12 6.54
C ALA A 69 -7.94 3.60 6.86
N LEU A 70 -6.93 3.86 7.71
CA LEU A 70 -6.48 5.22 8.04
C LEU A 70 -6.06 5.99 6.79
N PHE A 71 -5.18 5.43 5.98
CA PHE A 71 -4.72 6.10 4.76
C PHE A 71 -5.79 6.14 3.66
N GLY A 72 -6.78 5.24 3.69
CA GLY A 72 -7.99 5.35 2.86
C GLY A 72 -8.81 6.60 3.18
N ASN A 73 -8.97 6.95 4.46
CA ASN A 73 -9.59 8.20 4.87
C ASN A 73 -8.69 9.41 4.53
N ALA A 74 -7.38 9.30 4.76
CA ALA A 74 -6.41 10.34 4.45
C ALA A 74 -6.47 10.80 2.98
N ILE A 75 -6.71 9.90 2.03
CA ILE A 75 -6.89 10.23 0.61
C ILE A 75 -8.06 11.21 0.42
N SER A 76 -9.21 10.91 1.01
CA SER A 76 -10.40 11.78 0.92
C SER A 76 -10.13 13.15 1.55
N GLN A 77 -9.51 13.17 2.74
CA GLN A 77 -9.19 14.42 3.43
C GLN A 77 -8.18 15.27 2.63
N ALA A 78 -7.15 14.65 2.04
CA ALA A 78 -6.18 15.33 1.20
C ALA A 78 -6.81 15.89 -0.09
N ALA A 79 -7.64 15.08 -0.77
CA ALA A 79 -8.35 15.49 -1.98
C ALA A 79 -9.29 16.69 -1.72
N ASP A 80 -9.98 16.69 -0.59
CA ASP A 80 -10.86 17.78 -0.15
C ASP A 80 -10.09 19.00 0.41
N GLY A 81 -8.79 18.85 0.68
CA GLY A 81 -7.89 19.82 1.21
C GLY A 81 -8.09 20.20 2.65
N LYS A 82 -8.51 19.28 3.38
CA LYS A 82 -8.59 19.38 4.81
C LYS A 82 -7.20 19.24 5.44
N ASP A 83 -7.10 19.49 6.74
CA ASP A 83 -5.86 19.27 7.48
C ASP A 83 -5.54 17.77 7.54
N VAL A 84 -4.33 17.41 7.11
CA VAL A 84 -3.83 16.04 7.06
C VAL A 84 -2.58 15.84 7.92
N SER A 85 -2.27 16.78 8.79
CA SER A 85 -1.08 16.73 9.66
C SER A 85 -1.04 15.50 10.54
N GLY A 86 -2.19 15.04 11.05
CA GLY A 86 -2.32 13.82 11.85
C GLY A 86 -1.85 12.57 11.07
N TYR A 87 -2.27 12.43 9.81
CA TYR A 87 -1.82 11.29 8.96
C TYR A 87 -0.34 11.36 8.64
N LYS A 88 0.21 12.55 8.40
CA LYS A 88 1.66 12.72 8.17
C LYS A 88 2.48 12.30 9.38
N ALA A 89 1.99 12.58 10.58
CA ALA A 89 2.63 12.17 11.83
C ALA A 89 2.72 10.65 11.99
N LEU A 90 1.83 9.88 11.34
CA LEU A 90 1.83 8.40 11.39
C LEU A 90 2.82 7.75 10.41
N LEU A 91 3.35 8.47 9.42
CA LEU A 91 4.27 7.88 8.44
C LEU A 91 5.47 7.15 9.06
N PRO A 92 6.11 7.64 10.15
CA PRO A 92 7.17 6.91 10.84
C PRO A 92 6.73 5.56 11.43
N GLU A 93 5.47 5.45 11.84
CA GLU A 93 4.93 4.24 12.44
C GLU A 93 4.75 3.10 11.44
N LEU A 94 4.82 3.40 10.13
CA LEU A 94 4.76 2.40 9.07
C LEU A 94 6.07 1.63 8.89
N ASP A 95 7.21 2.17 9.35
CA ASP A 95 8.52 1.54 9.11
C ASP A 95 8.60 0.09 9.63
N PRO A 96 8.13 -0.25 10.86
CA PRO A 96 8.08 -1.64 11.31
C PRO A 96 7.19 -2.52 10.44
N VAL A 97 6.07 -1.99 9.94
CA VAL A 97 5.12 -2.73 9.09
C VAL A 97 5.76 -3.15 7.77
N PHE A 98 6.51 -2.24 7.14
CA PHE A 98 7.18 -2.48 5.85
C PHE A 98 8.55 -3.17 5.99
N SER A 99 9.13 -3.20 7.18
CA SER A 99 10.39 -3.90 7.46
C SER A 99 10.21 -5.40 7.72
N GLY A 100 8.97 -5.88 7.82
CA GLY A 100 8.63 -7.28 8.06
C GLY A 100 9.07 -8.20 6.93
N LYS A 101 9.26 -9.49 7.25
CA LYS A 101 9.68 -10.51 6.28
C LYS A 101 8.54 -11.02 5.40
N THR A 102 7.30 -10.74 5.75
CA THR A 102 6.12 -11.29 5.08
C THR A 102 5.56 -10.30 4.09
N VAL A 103 5.51 -10.69 2.81
CA VAL A 103 4.92 -9.87 1.74
C VAL A 103 3.47 -10.29 1.56
N PHE A 104 2.56 -9.53 2.12
CA PHE A 104 1.13 -9.68 1.88
C PHE A 104 0.68 -8.74 0.76
N SER A 105 -0.34 -9.15 0.01
CA SER A 105 -1.03 -8.24 -0.91
C SER A 105 -1.52 -6.96 -0.21
N GLY A 106 -1.84 -7.06 1.08
CA GLY A 106 -2.20 -5.92 1.93
C GLY A 106 -1.13 -4.84 2.01
N LEU A 107 0.18 -5.18 2.02
CA LEU A 107 1.27 -4.20 2.01
C LEU A 107 1.24 -3.32 0.75
N PHE A 108 0.94 -3.90 -0.41
CA PHE A 108 0.80 -3.12 -1.64
C PHE A 108 -0.45 -2.23 -1.62
N SER A 109 -1.56 -2.71 -1.03
CA SER A 109 -2.77 -1.89 -0.85
C SER A 109 -2.50 -0.71 0.09
N LEU A 110 -1.83 -0.96 1.21
CA LEU A 110 -1.41 0.09 2.14
C LEU A 110 -0.47 1.09 1.45
N ALA A 111 0.55 0.61 0.74
CA ALA A 111 1.47 1.47 0.00
C ALA A 111 0.76 2.29 -1.08
N SER A 112 -0.22 1.71 -1.78
CA SER A 112 -1.04 2.42 -2.75
C SER A 112 -1.85 3.54 -2.09
N ASN A 113 -2.47 3.29 -0.94
CA ASN A 113 -3.21 4.32 -0.21
C ASN A 113 -2.29 5.43 0.28
N VAL A 114 -1.11 5.09 0.82
CA VAL A 114 -0.11 6.11 1.24
C VAL A 114 0.39 6.91 0.04
N TYR A 115 0.65 6.27 -1.10
CA TYR A 115 1.04 6.95 -2.33
C TYR A 115 -0.04 7.93 -2.80
N MET A 116 -1.30 7.50 -2.88
CA MET A 116 -2.42 8.36 -3.29
C MET A 116 -2.64 9.52 -2.33
N PHE A 117 -2.51 9.28 -1.02
CA PHE A 117 -2.55 10.33 -0.02
C PHE A 117 -1.47 11.39 -0.25
N LEU A 118 -0.20 10.97 -0.42
CA LEU A 118 0.92 11.87 -0.70
C LEU A 118 0.76 12.60 -2.03
N TYR A 119 0.23 11.91 -3.05
CA TYR A 119 -0.09 12.49 -4.36
C TYR A 119 -1.09 13.65 -4.23
N PHE A 120 -2.24 13.44 -3.59
CA PHE A 120 -3.26 14.49 -3.44
C PHE A 120 -2.77 15.63 -2.54
N GLU A 121 -2.09 15.31 -1.44
CA GLU A 121 -1.53 16.33 -0.55
C GLU A 121 -0.51 17.21 -1.25
N HIS A 122 0.41 16.60 -2.01
CA HIS A 122 1.45 17.32 -2.74
C HIS A 122 0.85 18.18 -3.87
N THR A 123 0.13 17.54 -4.80
CA THR A 123 -0.38 18.22 -6.02
C THR A 123 -1.31 19.36 -5.67
N ARG A 124 -2.07 19.23 -4.60
CA ARG A 124 -2.93 20.30 -4.12
C ARG A 124 -2.15 21.46 -3.51
N ARG A 125 -1.16 21.16 -2.67
CA ARG A 125 -0.33 22.18 -1.99
C ARG A 125 0.61 22.86 -2.97
N GLU A 126 1.34 22.09 -3.75
CA GLU A 126 2.40 22.59 -4.62
C GLU A 126 1.89 22.93 -6.04
N LYS A 127 0.70 22.44 -6.42
CA LYS A 127 0.12 22.58 -7.78
C LYS A 127 1.08 22.12 -8.88
N SER A 128 1.88 21.09 -8.60
CA SER A 128 2.85 20.49 -9.48
C SER A 128 2.62 18.98 -9.58
N ASP A 129 3.17 18.36 -10.61
CA ASP A 129 3.07 16.92 -10.77
C ASP A 129 3.85 16.20 -9.67
N PHE A 130 3.28 15.11 -9.18
CA PHE A 130 3.90 14.21 -8.22
C PHE A 130 4.65 13.12 -8.98
N ASP A 131 5.95 13.19 -8.97
CA ASP A 131 6.84 12.29 -9.71
C ASP A 131 7.72 11.43 -8.79
N LEU A 132 8.66 10.66 -9.38
CA LEU A 132 9.60 9.84 -8.63
C LEU A 132 10.49 10.63 -7.68
N ALA A 133 10.87 11.85 -8.02
CA ALA A 133 11.72 12.67 -7.15
C ALA A 133 10.95 13.05 -5.87
N ASN A 134 9.69 13.41 -6.01
CA ASN A 134 8.83 13.67 -4.86
C ASN A 134 8.64 12.43 -3.97
N VAL A 135 8.42 11.24 -4.58
CA VAL A 135 8.30 9.98 -3.84
C VAL A 135 9.55 9.70 -3.02
N ILE A 136 10.73 9.88 -3.61
CA ILE A 136 12.00 9.64 -2.92
C ILE A 136 12.19 10.65 -1.79
N GLU A 137 11.91 11.93 -2.01
CA GLU A 137 12.07 12.97 -1.01
C GLU A 137 11.19 12.74 0.23
N VAL A 138 9.89 12.47 0.02
CA VAL A 138 8.93 12.30 1.13
C VAL A 138 9.08 10.98 1.88
N SER A 139 9.71 9.98 1.26
CA SER A 139 9.89 8.63 1.83
C SER A 139 11.36 8.24 2.05
N LYS A 140 12.29 9.20 1.92
CA LYS A 140 13.71 8.98 2.14
C LYS A 140 13.97 8.37 3.51
N ASP A 141 14.85 7.35 3.52
CA ASP A 141 15.25 6.63 4.72
C ASP A 141 14.12 5.86 5.44
N ARG A 142 12.96 5.65 4.78
CA ARG A 142 11.85 4.87 5.31
C ARG A 142 11.72 3.51 4.63
N ALA A 143 11.24 2.53 5.39
CA ALA A 143 11.04 1.16 4.91
C ALA A 143 9.95 1.06 3.81
N ILE A 144 9.01 1.99 3.78
CA ILE A 144 7.98 2.07 2.74
C ILE A 144 8.51 2.52 1.37
N LEU A 145 9.70 3.17 1.30
CA LEU A 145 10.23 3.73 0.06
C LEU A 145 10.19 2.76 -1.14
N PRO A 146 10.66 1.50 -1.05
CA PRO A 146 10.62 0.59 -2.19
C PRO A 146 9.20 0.35 -2.72
N TYR A 147 8.21 0.28 -1.84
CA TYR A 147 6.82 0.03 -2.19
C TYR A 147 6.18 1.26 -2.87
N LEU A 148 6.42 2.47 -2.35
CA LEU A 148 5.96 3.71 -2.97
C LEU A 148 6.62 3.93 -4.33
N TYR A 149 7.93 3.67 -4.42
CA TYR A 149 8.70 3.80 -5.66
C TYR A 149 8.17 2.87 -6.78
N LEU A 150 7.65 1.70 -6.43
CA LEU A 150 7.07 0.76 -7.38
C LEU A 150 5.69 1.17 -7.91
N GLN A 151 4.95 2.07 -7.26
CA GLN A 151 3.61 2.48 -7.71
C GLN A 151 3.62 3.12 -9.12
N PRO A 152 4.35 4.22 -9.35
CA PRO A 152 4.40 4.83 -10.67
C PRO A 152 5.03 3.92 -11.74
N ILE A 153 6.00 3.08 -11.36
CA ILE A 153 6.61 2.10 -12.27
C ILE A 153 5.57 1.06 -12.72
N GLY A 154 4.79 0.54 -11.79
CA GLY A 154 3.72 -0.42 -12.10
C GLY A 154 2.67 0.19 -13.02
N THR A 155 2.27 1.44 -12.78
CA THR A 155 1.34 2.18 -13.64
C THR A 155 1.90 2.35 -15.05
N SER A 156 3.15 2.84 -15.20
CA SER A 156 3.80 3.00 -16.50
C SER A 156 3.87 1.68 -17.28
N LEU A 157 4.21 0.57 -16.62
CA LEU A 157 4.22 -0.74 -17.28
C LEU A 157 2.82 -1.20 -17.70
N CYS A 158 1.77 -0.89 -16.96
CA CYS A 158 0.39 -1.15 -17.37
C CYS A 158 0.04 -0.36 -18.63
N ASP A 159 0.51 0.88 -18.75
CA ASP A 159 0.32 1.75 -19.91
C ASP A 159 1.27 1.45 -21.08
N ASN A 160 2.00 0.33 -21.03
CA ASN A 160 2.99 -0.10 -22.01
C ASN A 160 4.23 0.83 -22.11
N ASP A 161 4.46 1.67 -21.12
CA ASP A 161 5.66 2.47 -21.03
C ASP A 161 6.77 1.67 -20.32
N THR A 162 7.78 1.26 -21.07
CA THR A 162 8.95 0.54 -20.56
C THR A 162 10.16 1.46 -20.37
N THR A 163 10.07 2.73 -20.70
CA THR A 163 11.19 3.68 -20.60
C THR A 163 11.51 4.00 -19.16
N TYR A 164 10.51 4.01 -18.30
CA TYR A 164 10.61 4.38 -16.89
C TYR A 164 11.69 3.60 -16.11
N ILE A 165 11.69 2.25 -16.22
CA ILE A 165 12.76 1.44 -15.61
C ILE A 165 14.08 1.61 -16.34
N ALA A 166 14.07 1.73 -17.68
CA ALA A 166 15.29 1.89 -18.46
C ALA A 166 16.03 3.19 -18.08
N ASP A 167 15.30 4.29 -18.02
CA ASP A 167 15.84 5.63 -17.75
C ASP A 167 16.28 5.81 -16.29
N HIS A 168 15.63 5.09 -15.35
CA HIS A 168 15.89 5.18 -13.90
C HIS A 168 16.54 3.91 -13.33
N ARG A 169 17.24 3.12 -14.17
CA ARG A 169 17.76 1.80 -13.79
C ARG A 169 18.65 1.81 -12.55
N SER A 170 19.60 2.73 -12.47
CA SER A 170 20.50 2.83 -11.32
C SER A 170 19.76 3.17 -10.02
N GLN A 171 18.76 4.02 -10.12
CA GLN A 171 17.89 4.38 -8.99
C GLN A 171 17.03 3.21 -8.55
N PHE A 172 16.40 2.49 -9.50
CA PHE A 172 15.67 1.26 -9.23
C PHE A 172 16.54 0.24 -8.49
N ASP A 173 17.76 -0.02 -8.99
CA ASP A 173 18.68 -0.97 -8.37
C ASP A 173 19.15 -0.54 -6.97
N SER A 174 19.20 0.75 -6.69
CA SER A 174 19.57 1.28 -5.37
C SER A 174 18.44 1.22 -4.34
N ILE A 175 17.19 1.39 -4.77
CA ILE A 175 16.00 1.46 -3.90
C ILE A 175 15.38 0.07 -3.73
N VAL A 176 15.13 -0.67 -4.83
CA VAL A 176 14.43 -1.96 -4.82
C VAL A 176 15.45 -3.10 -4.67
N ARG A 177 15.98 -3.26 -3.47
CA ARG A 177 17.03 -4.26 -3.18
C ARG A 177 16.48 -5.64 -2.81
N ALA A 178 15.31 -5.68 -2.16
CA ALA A 178 14.72 -6.92 -1.71
C ALA A 178 14.36 -7.83 -2.89
N PRO A 179 14.88 -9.09 -2.96
CA PRO A 179 14.69 -9.98 -4.11
C PRO A 179 13.20 -10.23 -4.42
N TYR A 180 12.36 -10.35 -3.39
CA TYR A 180 10.93 -10.61 -3.52
C TYR A 180 10.14 -9.45 -4.13
N LEU A 181 10.64 -8.22 -4.07
CA LEU A 181 10.08 -7.06 -4.76
C LEU A 181 10.71 -6.89 -6.14
N ARG A 182 12.03 -7.05 -6.21
CA ARG A 182 12.82 -6.77 -7.40
C ARG A 182 12.56 -7.76 -8.52
N GLN A 183 12.59 -9.06 -8.22
CA GLN A 183 12.49 -10.11 -9.25
C GLN A 183 11.14 -10.10 -9.99
N PRO A 184 9.97 -10.03 -9.32
CA PRO A 184 8.69 -9.93 -10.00
C PRO A 184 8.59 -8.69 -10.89
N MET A 185 9.09 -7.53 -10.42
CA MET A 185 9.03 -6.29 -11.18
C MET A 185 9.92 -6.35 -12.43
N LEU A 186 11.13 -6.90 -12.32
CA LEU A 186 12.02 -7.08 -13.48
C LEU A 186 11.47 -8.08 -14.49
N LYS A 187 10.81 -9.14 -13.99
CA LYS A 187 10.12 -10.09 -14.86
C LYS A 187 8.99 -9.41 -15.63
N LEU A 188 8.14 -8.66 -14.93
CA LEU A 188 7.04 -7.90 -15.54
C LEU A 188 7.57 -6.93 -16.61
N TYR A 189 8.63 -6.19 -16.30
CA TYR A 189 9.30 -5.30 -17.25
C TYR A 189 9.81 -6.05 -18.50
N GLN A 190 10.51 -7.19 -18.30
CA GLN A 190 11.04 -7.97 -19.43
C GLN A 190 9.92 -8.58 -20.29
N ASP A 191 8.87 -9.09 -19.66
CA ASP A 191 7.71 -9.64 -20.36
C ASP A 191 7.03 -8.54 -21.20
N LYS A 192 6.92 -7.31 -20.66
CA LYS A 192 6.36 -6.16 -21.38
C LYS A 192 7.25 -5.72 -22.56
N VAL A 193 8.57 -5.65 -22.35
CA VAL A 193 9.53 -5.34 -23.45
C VAL A 193 9.43 -6.36 -24.56
N ASN A 194 9.34 -7.65 -24.22
CA ASN A 194 9.22 -8.73 -25.20
C ASN A 194 7.89 -8.63 -25.97
N TYR A 195 6.79 -8.36 -25.26
CA TYR A 195 5.46 -8.16 -25.86
C TYR A 195 5.46 -7.00 -26.87
N LEU A 196 6.07 -5.86 -26.53
CA LEU A 196 6.13 -4.69 -27.42
C LEU A 196 7.03 -4.91 -28.63
N LYS A 197 8.05 -5.77 -28.51
CA LYS A 197 8.95 -6.13 -29.64
C LYS A 197 8.39 -7.24 -30.52
N ALA A 198 7.44 -8.03 -30.03
CA ALA A 198 6.83 -9.09 -30.83
C ALA A 198 6.08 -8.45 -32.02
N PRO A 199 6.24 -8.98 -33.25
CA PRO A 199 5.42 -8.54 -34.35
C PRO A 199 3.96 -8.77 -33.98
N GLN A 200 3.18 -7.70 -33.91
CA GLN A 200 1.74 -7.82 -33.69
C GLN A 200 1.18 -8.61 -34.87
N ALA A 201 0.79 -9.84 -34.63
CA ALA A 201 0.03 -10.61 -35.59
C ALA A 201 -1.31 -9.84 -35.71
N ILE A 202 -1.43 -9.05 -36.76
CA ILE A 202 -2.68 -8.43 -37.15
C ILE A 202 -3.56 -9.61 -37.58
N SER A 203 -4.37 -10.11 -36.66
CA SER A 203 -5.45 -11.02 -37.03
C SER A 203 -6.47 -10.17 -37.78
N HIS A 204 -6.32 -10.13 -39.11
CA HIS A 204 -7.42 -9.76 -39.98
C HIS A 204 -8.48 -10.87 -39.89
N TYR A 205 -9.35 -10.78 -38.90
CA TYR A 205 -10.66 -11.36 -39.00
C TYR A 205 -11.52 -10.35 -39.76
N MET A 206 -11.51 -10.51 -41.07
CA MET A 206 -12.60 -10.01 -41.90
C MET A 206 -13.80 -10.93 -41.73
#